data_5fb83fc30118f04e156cbb7f3aa62bde
#
_entry.id   5fb83fc30118f04e156cbb7f3aa62bde
#
_cell.length_a   1.000
_cell.length_b   1.000
_cell.length_c   1.000
_cell.angle_alpha   90.00
_cell.angle_beta   90.00
_cell.angle_gamma   90.00
#
_symmetry.space_group_name_H-M   'P 1'
#
loop_
_entity.id
_entity.type
_entity.pdbx_description
1 polymer ?
#
loop_
_entity_poly.entity_id
_entity_poly.type
_entity_poly.pdbx_seq_one_letter_code
_entity_poly.pdbx_strand_id
1 'polypeptide(L)'
;MKSFTCYKLVATFFFLFMGYPASLFSSQNYPDTDVSTINGIIDAYYEVISGPKGFKYDAEKDQFLHAPKAMITKFSEVGEFQRHTLSDEQLSLLEPYLEGFYEIEINRVIEEYGDIAHVWSTFEMRKSPDSDAFMRGINSISLYYKEDRWWIASWSTQSETDKEIPEKYLLNNNQ
;
A
#
# COMPACT_ATOMS: atom_id res chain seq x y z
N MET A 1 -67.41 46.19 -7.57
CA MET A 1 -65.97 46.09 -7.45
C MET A 1 -65.66 45.20 -6.27
N LYS A 2 -65.27 43.93 -6.54
CA LYS A 2 -64.90 42.96 -5.48
C LYS A 2 -63.37 42.79 -5.51
N SER A 3 -62.71 43.18 -4.40
CA SER A 3 -61.30 43.05 -4.18
C SER A 3 -60.94 41.60 -3.90
N PHE A 4 -60.03 40.99 -4.69
CA PHE A 4 -59.44 39.69 -4.42
C PHE A 4 -58.13 39.89 -3.68
N THR A 5 -58.13 39.49 -2.42
CA THR A 5 -56.90 39.41 -1.60
C THR A 5 -56.18 38.11 -1.89
N CYS A 6 -54.99 38.21 -2.46
CA CYS A 6 -54.14 37.06 -2.78
C CYS A 6 -53.30 36.70 -1.55
N TYR A 7 -53.57 35.57 -0.89
CA TYR A 7 -52.70 35.04 0.16
C TYR A 7 -51.54 34.27 -0.46
N LYS A 8 -50.32 34.77 -0.28
CA LYS A 8 -49.10 34.06 -0.60
C LYS A 8 -48.85 33.00 0.48
N LEU A 9 -48.97 31.74 0.11
CA LEU A 9 -48.59 30.59 0.94
C LEU A 9 -47.06 30.46 0.88
N VAL A 10 -46.36 30.78 1.99
CA VAL A 10 -44.95 30.54 2.12
C VAL A 10 -44.77 29.13 2.64
N ALA A 11 -44.39 28.20 1.76
CA ALA A 11 -44.03 26.85 2.10
C ALA A 11 -42.58 26.85 2.66
N THR A 12 -42.45 26.72 3.98
CA THR A 12 -41.15 26.56 4.63
C THR A 12 -40.70 25.10 4.44
N PHE A 13 -39.77 24.87 3.54
CA PHE A 13 -39.12 23.58 3.37
C PHE A 13 -38.13 23.38 4.53
N PHE A 14 -38.49 22.52 5.46
CA PHE A 14 -37.59 22.02 6.49
C PHE A 14 -36.69 20.94 5.83
N PHE A 15 -35.43 21.33 5.51
CA PHE A 15 -34.41 20.37 5.14
C PHE A 15 -34.00 19.60 6.41
N LEU A 16 -34.52 18.39 6.56
CA LEU A 16 -33.96 17.42 7.49
C LEU A 16 -32.57 17.02 6.98
N PHE A 17 -31.54 17.61 7.57
CA PHE A 17 -30.17 17.08 7.45
C PHE A 17 -30.15 15.73 8.16
N MET A 18 -30.41 14.64 7.43
CA MET A 18 -30.01 13.30 7.85
C MET A 18 -28.48 13.29 7.84
N GLY A 19 -27.89 13.54 9.03
CA GLY A 19 -26.48 13.30 9.26
C GLY A 19 -26.19 11.82 9.01
N TYR A 20 -25.53 11.52 7.89
CA TYR A 20 -24.91 10.21 7.70
C TYR A 20 -23.91 10.05 8.86
N PRO A 21 -23.97 8.95 9.63
CA PRO A 21 -22.94 8.68 10.59
C PRO A 21 -21.62 8.62 9.80
N ALA A 22 -20.70 9.56 10.10
CA ALA A 22 -19.32 9.39 9.70
C ALA A 22 -18.92 8.02 10.23
N SER A 23 -18.65 7.09 9.34
CA SER A 23 -18.12 5.79 9.70
C SER A 23 -16.88 6.08 10.53
N LEU A 24 -16.97 5.78 11.83
CA LEU A 24 -15.82 5.75 12.70
C LEU A 24 -14.92 4.63 12.16
N PHE A 25 -14.06 4.96 11.22
CA PHE A 25 -12.86 4.17 11.00
C PHE A 25 -12.13 4.23 12.34
N SER A 26 -12.30 3.17 13.13
CA SER A 26 -11.41 2.92 14.24
C SER A 26 -10.01 2.89 13.63
N SER A 27 -9.23 3.92 13.86
CA SER A 27 -7.82 3.90 13.50
C SER A 27 -7.19 2.83 14.38
N GLN A 28 -7.09 1.61 13.83
CA GLN A 28 -6.34 0.55 14.48
C GLN A 28 -4.92 1.07 14.58
N ASN A 29 -4.45 1.24 15.79
CA ASN A 29 -3.11 1.74 16.04
C ASN A 29 -2.18 0.54 16.12
N TYR A 30 -1.15 0.52 15.29
CA TYR A 30 -0.08 -0.48 15.31
C TYR A 30 1.16 0.16 15.97
N PRO A 31 1.24 0.18 17.32
CA PRO A 31 2.26 0.94 18.05
C PRO A 31 3.70 0.49 17.77
N ASP A 32 3.87 -0.76 17.34
CA ASP A 32 5.17 -1.34 17.01
C ASP A 32 5.56 -1.13 15.54
N THR A 33 4.73 -0.40 14.77
CA THR A 33 4.99 -0.14 13.34
C THR A 33 5.44 1.30 13.16
N ASP A 34 6.71 1.49 12.81
CA ASP A 34 7.23 2.83 12.51
C ASP A 34 6.79 3.27 11.11
N VAL A 35 5.88 4.22 11.07
CA VAL A 35 5.44 4.89 9.84
C VAL A 35 5.87 6.36 9.80
N SER A 36 6.67 6.79 10.78
CA SER A 36 7.20 8.16 10.86
C SER A 36 8.41 8.36 9.94
N THR A 37 9.06 7.27 9.53
CA THR A 37 10.21 7.27 8.63
C THR A 37 9.92 6.45 7.36
N ILE A 38 10.59 6.81 6.26
CA ILE A 38 10.52 6.04 5.00
C ILE A 38 11.05 4.62 5.22
N ASN A 39 12.15 4.49 5.95
CA ASN A 39 12.71 3.18 6.27
C ASN A 39 11.73 2.31 7.04
N GLY A 40 11.13 2.87 8.11
CA GLY A 40 10.19 2.11 8.95
C GLY A 40 8.96 1.62 8.20
N ILE A 41 8.34 2.46 7.34
CA ILE A 41 7.16 2.04 6.59
C ILE A 41 7.50 0.98 5.53
N ILE A 42 8.68 1.04 4.90
CA ILE A 42 9.11 0.02 3.93
C ILE A 42 9.45 -1.30 4.64
N ASP A 43 10.12 -1.25 5.80
CA ASP A 43 10.40 -2.44 6.60
C ASP A 43 9.09 -3.13 7.03
N ALA A 44 8.11 -2.35 7.50
CA ALA A 44 6.79 -2.86 7.87
C ALA A 44 6.02 -3.48 6.69
N TYR A 45 6.18 -2.93 5.48
CA TYR A 45 5.61 -3.50 4.26
C TYR A 45 6.16 -4.90 3.98
N TYR A 46 7.46 -5.11 4.04
CA TYR A 46 8.06 -6.43 3.83
C TYR A 46 7.69 -7.43 4.95
N GLU A 47 7.56 -6.93 6.18
CA GLU A 47 7.16 -7.77 7.32
C GLU A 47 5.73 -8.30 7.18
N VAL A 48 4.77 -7.45 6.75
CA VAL A 48 3.35 -7.80 6.72
C VAL A 48 3.02 -8.88 5.68
N ILE A 49 3.80 -8.98 4.60
CA ILE A 49 3.60 -9.96 3.52
C ILE A 49 4.44 -11.22 3.67
N SER A 50 5.36 -11.28 4.63
CA SER A 50 6.34 -12.36 4.76
C SER A 50 6.03 -13.25 5.96
N GLY A 51 6.09 -14.58 5.78
CA GLY A 51 5.88 -15.49 6.89
C GLY A 51 6.06 -16.97 6.55
N PRO A 52 6.08 -17.84 7.60
CA PRO A 52 6.22 -19.27 7.44
C PRO A 52 4.96 -19.91 6.84
N LYS A 53 5.04 -21.21 6.55
CA LYS A 53 3.86 -22.02 6.23
C LYS A 53 2.78 -21.84 7.31
N GLY A 54 1.55 -21.59 6.87
CA GLY A 54 0.41 -21.32 7.75
C GLY A 54 0.32 -19.87 8.23
N PHE A 55 1.22 -18.99 7.80
CA PHE A 55 1.14 -17.55 8.06
C PHE A 55 -0.20 -17.01 7.53
N LYS A 56 -0.83 -16.18 8.35
CA LYS A 56 -2.05 -15.47 8.00
C LYS A 56 -1.69 -14.02 7.78
N TYR A 57 -1.87 -13.58 6.56
CA TYR A 57 -1.66 -12.20 6.17
C TYR A 57 -2.59 -11.25 6.95
N ASP A 58 -2.02 -10.18 7.49
CA ASP A 58 -2.75 -9.14 8.21
C ASP A 58 -3.15 -8.01 7.24
N ALA A 59 -4.33 -8.18 6.62
CA ALA A 59 -4.86 -7.22 5.67
C ALA A 59 -5.13 -5.84 6.29
N GLU A 60 -5.43 -5.76 7.59
CA GLU A 60 -5.68 -4.49 8.27
C GLU A 60 -4.36 -3.74 8.53
N LYS A 61 -3.30 -4.46 8.94
CA LYS A 61 -1.96 -3.88 9.07
C LYS A 61 -1.45 -3.39 7.72
N ASP A 62 -1.60 -4.17 6.66
CA ASP A 62 -1.19 -3.75 5.31
C ASP A 62 -1.99 -2.53 4.80
N GLN A 63 -3.30 -2.52 5.04
CA GLN A 63 -4.15 -1.36 4.74
C GLN A 63 -3.72 -0.11 5.52
N PHE A 64 -3.23 -0.27 6.76
CA PHE A 64 -2.71 0.83 7.57
C PHE A 64 -1.45 1.46 6.97
N LEU A 65 -0.62 0.71 6.27
CA LEU A 65 0.59 1.23 5.61
C LEU A 65 0.27 2.03 4.34
N HIS A 66 -0.86 1.74 3.71
CA HIS A 66 -1.19 2.25 2.38
C HIS A 66 -2.19 3.41 2.41
N ALA A 67 -2.03 4.31 1.44
CA ALA A 67 -3.01 5.36 1.18
C ALA A 67 -4.36 4.75 0.73
N PRO A 68 -5.49 5.42 1.01
CA PRO A 68 -6.78 5.02 0.44
C PRO A 68 -6.70 4.90 -1.08
N LYS A 69 -7.13 3.74 -1.62
CA LYS A 69 -7.08 3.43 -3.07
C LYS A 69 -5.67 3.37 -3.66
N ALA A 70 -4.68 2.97 -2.86
CA ALA A 70 -3.34 2.68 -3.36
C ALA A 70 -3.41 1.74 -4.57
N MET A 71 -2.58 2.03 -5.59
CA MET A 71 -2.56 1.29 -6.86
C MET A 71 -1.35 0.38 -6.93
N ILE A 72 -1.61 -0.83 -7.40
CA ILE A 72 -0.59 -1.87 -7.59
C ILE A 72 -0.45 -2.17 -9.07
N THR A 73 0.78 -2.25 -9.54
CA THR A 73 1.11 -2.64 -10.91
C THR A 73 2.16 -3.74 -10.87
N LYS A 74 1.95 -4.85 -11.58
CA LYS A 74 2.89 -5.98 -11.62
C LYS A 74 3.22 -6.38 -13.04
N PHE A 75 4.48 -6.67 -13.27
CA PHE A 75 4.99 -7.30 -14.48
C PHE A 75 5.67 -8.62 -14.09
N SER A 76 5.10 -9.74 -14.52
CA SER A 76 5.66 -11.06 -14.26
C SER A 76 6.92 -11.32 -15.07
N GLU A 77 7.64 -12.41 -14.74
CA GLU A 77 8.80 -12.90 -15.53
C GLU A 77 8.49 -13.15 -17.01
N VAL A 78 7.25 -13.55 -17.30
CA VAL A 78 6.79 -13.79 -18.67
C VAL A 78 6.17 -12.54 -19.32
N GLY A 79 6.27 -11.37 -18.66
CA GLY A 79 5.78 -10.10 -19.17
C GLY A 79 4.28 -9.89 -19.06
N GLU A 80 3.57 -10.68 -18.25
CA GLU A 80 2.16 -10.44 -17.97
C GLU A 80 2.00 -9.18 -17.14
N PHE A 81 1.07 -8.33 -17.56
CA PHE A 81 0.73 -7.07 -16.92
C PHE A 81 -0.53 -7.20 -16.07
N GLN A 82 -0.45 -6.75 -14.82
CA GLN A 82 -1.59 -6.64 -13.93
C GLN A 82 -1.60 -5.23 -13.30
N ARG A 83 -2.79 -4.65 -13.16
CA ARG A 83 -2.98 -3.39 -12.44
C ARG A 83 -4.32 -3.41 -11.72
N HIS A 84 -4.29 -3.21 -10.42
CA HIS A 84 -5.47 -3.27 -9.56
C HIS A 84 -5.27 -2.40 -8.29
N THR A 85 -6.28 -2.35 -7.46
CA THR A 85 -6.19 -1.66 -6.16
C THR A 85 -5.57 -2.57 -5.11
N LEU A 86 -5.11 -1.99 -3.99
CA LEU A 86 -4.67 -2.77 -2.83
C LEU A 86 -5.75 -3.77 -2.37
N SER A 87 -7.01 -3.35 -2.32
CA SER A 87 -8.10 -4.24 -1.88
C SER A 87 -8.26 -5.47 -2.78
N ASP A 88 -8.03 -5.33 -4.09
CA ASP A 88 -8.07 -6.47 -5.01
C ASP A 88 -6.87 -7.40 -4.79
N GLU A 89 -5.68 -6.85 -4.50
CA GLU A 89 -4.49 -7.62 -4.15
C GLU A 89 -4.71 -8.43 -2.88
N GLN A 90 -5.24 -7.81 -1.85
CA GLN A 90 -5.50 -8.44 -0.55
C GLN A 90 -6.39 -9.67 -0.65
N LEU A 91 -7.36 -9.70 -1.58
CA LEU A 91 -8.21 -10.86 -1.80
C LEU A 91 -7.42 -12.12 -2.17
N SER A 92 -6.30 -11.98 -2.85
CA SER A 92 -5.44 -13.11 -3.23
C SER A 92 -4.59 -13.65 -2.07
N LEU A 93 -4.47 -12.88 -0.97
CA LEU A 93 -3.61 -13.18 0.17
C LEU A 93 -4.39 -13.65 1.42
N LEU A 94 -5.72 -13.75 1.35
CA LEU A 94 -6.56 -14.10 2.52
C LEU A 94 -6.38 -15.53 3.02
N GLU A 95 -6.01 -16.45 2.14
CA GLU A 95 -5.76 -17.85 2.52
C GLU A 95 -4.37 -18.00 3.18
N PRO A 96 -4.25 -18.80 4.23
CA PRO A 96 -2.96 -19.06 4.85
C PRO A 96 -1.95 -19.62 3.86
N TYR A 97 -0.70 -19.21 3.97
CA TYR A 97 0.35 -19.67 3.08
C TYR A 97 0.52 -21.18 3.13
N LEU A 98 0.44 -21.83 1.97
CA LEU A 98 0.63 -23.29 1.83
C LEU A 98 2.09 -23.70 2.06
N GLU A 99 3.01 -22.78 1.77
CA GLU A 99 4.46 -22.86 2.01
C GLU A 99 4.92 -21.57 2.68
N GLY A 100 6.16 -21.49 3.14
CA GLY A 100 6.73 -20.22 3.58
C GLY A 100 6.92 -19.28 2.38
N PHE A 101 6.63 -18.01 2.60
CA PHE A 101 6.86 -16.94 1.64
C PHE A 101 7.54 -15.77 2.34
N TYR A 102 8.72 -15.42 1.88
CA TYR A 102 9.51 -14.32 2.41
C TYR A 102 9.98 -13.45 1.24
N GLU A 103 9.48 -12.23 1.19
CA GLU A 103 10.03 -11.20 0.31
C GLU A 103 11.05 -10.41 1.12
N ILE A 104 12.31 -10.58 0.81
CA ILE A 104 13.43 -10.01 1.56
C ILE A 104 14.06 -8.90 0.72
N GLU A 105 14.03 -7.68 1.23
CA GLU A 105 14.72 -6.57 0.58
C GLU A 105 16.23 -6.75 0.69
N ILE A 106 16.92 -6.63 -0.44
CA ILE A 106 18.38 -6.76 -0.53
C ILE A 106 19.08 -5.42 -0.80
N ASN A 107 18.35 -4.43 -1.31
CA ASN A 107 18.86 -3.07 -1.48
C ASN A 107 17.72 -2.05 -1.56
N ARG A 108 17.98 -0.84 -1.07
CA ARG A 108 17.04 0.29 -1.07
C ARG A 108 17.72 1.57 -1.54
N VAL A 109 17.10 2.26 -2.50
CA VAL A 109 17.51 3.60 -2.93
C VAL A 109 16.33 4.54 -2.73
N ILE A 110 16.51 5.57 -1.91
CA ILE A 110 15.48 6.54 -1.56
C ILE A 110 15.78 7.86 -2.26
N GLU A 111 14.78 8.42 -2.91
CA GLU A 111 14.77 9.77 -3.48
C GLU A 111 13.66 10.56 -2.81
N GLU A 112 13.99 11.60 -2.06
CA GLU A 112 13.05 12.37 -1.24
C GLU A 112 13.13 13.86 -1.58
N TYR A 113 11.95 14.50 -1.65
CA TYR A 113 11.84 15.95 -1.76
C TYR A 113 10.60 16.45 -1.01
N GLY A 114 10.80 17.11 0.12
CA GLY A 114 9.71 17.62 0.97
C GLY A 114 8.79 16.48 1.44
N ASP A 115 7.52 16.58 1.13
CA ASP A 115 6.51 15.61 1.58
C ASP A 115 6.26 14.47 0.57
N ILE A 116 7.14 14.27 -0.39
CA ILE A 116 7.06 13.18 -1.36
C ILE A 116 8.37 12.39 -1.40
N ALA A 117 8.25 11.09 -1.60
CA ALA A 117 9.40 10.21 -1.79
C ALA A 117 9.13 9.13 -2.84
N HIS A 118 10.21 8.64 -3.41
CA HIS A 118 10.24 7.47 -4.26
C HIS A 118 11.30 6.50 -3.76
N VAL A 119 10.95 5.23 -3.69
CA VAL A 119 11.87 4.16 -3.25
C VAL A 119 11.99 3.11 -4.35
N TRP A 120 13.22 2.88 -4.80
CA TRP A 120 13.59 1.68 -5.52
C TRP A 120 14.03 0.63 -4.51
N SER A 121 13.29 -0.44 -4.41
CA SER A 121 13.52 -1.52 -3.45
C SER A 121 13.72 -2.82 -4.21
N THR A 122 14.93 -3.37 -4.16
CA THR A 122 15.27 -4.65 -4.79
C THR A 122 15.06 -5.76 -3.78
N PHE A 123 14.39 -6.81 -4.19
CA PHE A 123 13.98 -7.90 -3.30
C PHE A 123 14.31 -9.28 -3.87
N GLU A 124 14.35 -10.25 -2.98
CA GLU A 124 14.37 -11.68 -3.27
C GLU A 124 13.19 -12.37 -2.62
N MET A 125 12.57 -13.31 -3.33
CA MET A 125 11.53 -14.18 -2.78
C MET A 125 12.12 -15.54 -2.42
N ARG A 126 11.85 -15.99 -1.20
CA ARG A 126 12.37 -17.24 -0.61
C ARG A 126 11.27 -18.02 0.10
N LYS A 127 11.45 -19.33 0.25
CA LYS A 127 10.53 -20.19 1.02
C LYS A 127 10.81 -20.17 2.53
N SER A 128 12.02 -19.82 2.91
CA SER A 128 12.46 -19.52 4.27
C SER A 128 13.56 -18.48 4.24
N PRO A 129 13.85 -17.77 5.35
CA PRO A 129 14.88 -16.75 5.36
C PRO A 129 16.25 -17.23 4.87
N ASP A 130 16.60 -18.49 5.15
CA ASP A 130 17.90 -19.07 4.83
C ASP A 130 17.90 -19.92 3.55
N SER A 131 16.77 -20.04 2.83
CA SER A 131 16.74 -20.80 1.57
C SER A 131 17.25 -19.97 0.40
N ASP A 132 17.62 -20.65 -0.69
CA ASP A 132 17.92 -19.96 -1.95
C ASP A 132 16.70 -19.18 -2.43
N ALA A 133 16.97 -18.04 -3.06
CA ALA A 133 15.94 -17.24 -3.72
C ALA A 133 15.39 -18.00 -4.95
N PHE A 134 14.08 -18.05 -5.09
CA PHE A 134 13.43 -18.60 -6.28
C PHE A 134 13.01 -17.51 -7.27
N MET A 135 13.00 -16.25 -6.86
CA MET A 135 12.70 -15.09 -7.68
C MET A 135 13.43 -13.87 -7.12
N ARG A 136 13.77 -12.94 -7.99
CA ARG A 136 14.27 -11.61 -7.67
C ARG A 136 13.51 -10.57 -8.48
N GLY A 137 13.40 -9.36 -7.95
CA GLY A 137 12.72 -8.27 -8.64
C GLY A 137 13.03 -6.92 -8.03
N ILE A 138 12.37 -5.91 -8.56
CA ILE A 138 12.47 -4.54 -8.07
C ILE A 138 11.10 -3.92 -7.91
N ASN A 139 10.87 -3.28 -6.77
CA ASN A 139 9.70 -2.46 -6.48
C ASN A 139 10.03 -0.98 -6.70
N SER A 140 9.14 -0.29 -7.39
CA SER A 140 9.10 1.17 -7.54
C SER A 140 7.96 1.67 -6.68
N ILE A 141 8.26 2.27 -5.53
CA ILE A 141 7.30 2.62 -4.50
C ILE A 141 7.20 4.14 -4.41
N SER A 142 5.99 4.69 -4.55
CA SER A 142 5.73 6.12 -4.37
C SER A 142 5.10 6.37 -3.00
N LEU A 143 5.65 7.35 -2.26
CA LEU A 143 5.17 7.72 -0.93
C LEU A 143 4.86 9.20 -0.83
N TYR A 144 4.02 9.55 0.15
CA TYR A 144 3.83 10.93 0.58
C TYR A 144 3.73 11.00 2.11
N TYR A 145 4.15 12.15 2.67
CA TYR A 145 4.04 12.46 4.09
C TYR A 145 2.78 13.29 4.37
N LYS A 146 1.94 12.84 5.28
CA LYS A 146 0.74 13.57 5.71
C LYS A 146 0.25 13.04 7.06
N GLU A 147 -0.28 13.92 7.90
CA GLU A 147 -0.82 13.55 9.22
C GLU A 147 0.23 12.87 10.09
N ASP A 148 1.43 13.46 10.10
CA ASP A 148 2.62 13.04 10.86
C ASP A 148 3.11 11.61 10.55
N ARG A 149 2.86 11.14 9.30
CA ARG A 149 3.33 9.83 8.86
C ARG A 149 3.54 9.73 7.35
N TRP A 150 4.33 8.76 6.93
CA TRP A 150 4.42 8.33 5.55
C TRP A 150 3.27 7.38 5.17
N TRP A 151 2.89 7.44 3.91
CA TRP A 151 1.86 6.61 3.29
C TRP A 151 2.38 6.03 1.98
N ILE A 152 2.18 4.73 1.74
CA ILE A 152 2.45 4.13 0.44
C ILE A 152 1.29 4.47 -0.49
N ALA A 153 1.54 5.31 -1.50
CA ALA A 153 0.53 5.75 -2.46
C ALA A 153 0.31 4.75 -3.59
N SER A 154 1.39 4.11 -4.04
CA SER A 154 1.36 3.06 -5.05
C SER A 154 2.69 2.32 -5.09
N TRP A 155 2.66 1.10 -5.63
CA TRP A 155 3.88 0.43 -6.03
C TRP A 155 3.76 -0.24 -7.39
N SER A 156 4.89 -0.40 -8.06
CA SER A 156 5.01 -1.17 -9.28
C SER A 156 6.12 -2.19 -9.13
N THR A 157 5.82 -3.46 -9.37
CA THR A 157 6.77 -4.56 -9.26
C THR A 157 7.17 -5.05 -10.64
N GLN A 158 8.45 -5.21 -10.86
CA GLN A 158 9.01 -5.91 -12.00
C GLN A 158 9.84 -7.08 -11.53
N SER A 159 9.42 -8.30 -11.85
CA SER A 159 10.27 -9.49 -11.69
C SER A 159 11.46 -9.42 -12.64
N GLU A 160 12.61 -9.89 -12.18
CA GLU A 160 13.80 -10.03 -13.03
C GLU A 160 13.51 -11.03 -14.15
N THR A 161 13.94 -10.69 -15.35
CA THR A 161 13.77 -11.48 -16.56
C THR A 161 15.15 -11.75 -17.18
N ASP A 162 15.23 -11.83 -18.52
CA ASP A 162 16.50 -11.75 -19.28
C ASP A 162 17.17 -10.37 -19.18
N LYS A 163 16.47 -9.35 -18.65
CA LYS A 163 17.02 -8.03 -18.32
C LYS A 163 17.46 -8.02 -16.86
N GLU A 164 18.77 -7.95 -16.67
CA GLU A 164 19.37 -7.86 -15.35
C GLU A 164 18.97 -6.55 -14.64
N ILE A 165 18.79 -6.62 -13.33
CA ILE A 165 18.59 -5.44 -12.49
C ILE A 165 19.87 -4.60 -12.54
N PRO A 166 19.80 -3.29 -12.87
CA PRO A 166 20.98 -2.42 -12.92
C PRO A 166 21.77 -2.41 -11.62
N GLU A 167 23.09 -2.43 -11.71
CA GLU A 167 23.99 -2.52 -10.56
C GLU A 167 23.70 -1.49 -9.47
N LYS A 168 23.33 -0.25 -9.84
CA LYS A 168 22.96 0.81 -8.88
C LYS A 168 21.81 0.44 -7.93
N TYR A 169 21.01 -0.57 -8.29
CA TYR A 169 19.91 -1.09 -7.46
C TYR A 169 20.28 -2.39 -6.71
N LEU A 170 21.49 -2.89 -6.88
CA LEU A 170 22.02 -4.09 -6.22
C LEU A 170 23.08 -3.76 -5.16
N LEU A 171 23.73 -2.60 -5.29
CA LEU A 171 24.77 -2.17 -4.36
C LEU A 171 24.14 -1.49 -3.14
N ASN A 172 24.45 -1.98 -1.95
CA ASN A 172 24.23 -1.24 -0.71
C ASN A 172 25.12 0.02 -0.71
N ASN A 173 24.60 1.13 -1.21
CA ASN A 173 25.27 2.44 -1.17
C ASN A 173 25.21 3.09 0.23
N ASN A 174 25.00 2.30 1.28
CA ASN A 174 25.12 2.74 2.67
C ASN A 174 26.60 2.73 3.09
N GLN A 175 27.40 3.64 2.48
CA GLN A 175 28.70 4.10 3.03
C GLN A 175 28.68 5.61 3.21
#